data_b9acc0dd48374673553d2151c1fb2fac
#
_entry.id   b9acc0dd48374673553d2151c1fb2fac
#
_cell.length_a   1.000
_cell.length_b   1.000
_cell.length_c   1.000
_cell.angle_alpha   90.00
_cell.angle_beta   90.00
_cell.angle_gamma   90.00
#
_symmetry.space_group_name_H-M   'P 1'
#
loop_
_entity.id
_entity.type
_entity.pdbx_description
1 polymer ?
#
loop_
_entity_poly.entity_id
_entity_poly.type
_entity_poly.pdbx_seq_one_letter_code
_entity_poly.pdbx_strand_id
1 'polypeptide(L)'
;MNNNSSKKFWGNKVTQIIILGSLAAFATVALVPRSAVGYGRHENSLVRFDGAIGVDPISNVVVTGTTTTVTPNVVRGISPAGQIWRIADLDANVSTDGRIRIRGRGLLLGGGNAIGTNGGQSVFATLFCGPAATATASSTNQLGVALESDGDFTIDEVLSPLPPSSCETPALLIRTAAGAHPWFAAAIEQ
;
A
#
# COMPACT_ATOMS: atom_id res chain seq x y z
N MET A 1 -71.31 -19.71 13.54
CA MET A 1 -72.47 -18.97 13.02
C MET A 1 -72.07 -18.49 11.66
N ASN A 2 -72.60 -19.23 10.74
CA ASN A 2 -73.39 -18.83 9.61
C ASN A 2 -72.62 -18.09 8.50
N ASN A 3 -72.42 -18.78 7.42
CA ASN A 3 -73.34 -19.09 6.34
C ASN A 3 -73.23 -18.01 5.25
N ASN A 4 -73.08 -18.18 4.05
CA ASN A 4 -73.63 -19.07 3.05
C ASN A 4 -73.37 -18.40 1.69
N SER A 5 -72.83 -19.10 0.73
CA SER A 5 -73.64 -19.64 -0.36
C SER A 5 -73.96 -18.62 -1.45
N SER A 6 -73.63 -18.74 -2.66
CA SER A 6 -74.19 -19.63 -3.67
C SER A 6 -74.11 -18.98 -5.06
N LYS A 7 -73.63 -19.74 -6.01
CA LYS A 7 -74.27 -20.13 -7.30
C LYS A 7 -74.33 -19.15 -8.46
N LYS A 8 -73.69 -19.65 -9.56
CA LYS A 8 -74.28 -20.01 -10.86
C LYS A 8 -74.67 -18.84 -11.77
N PHE A 9 -74.36 -18.79 -13.04
CA PHE A 9 -74.78 -19.68 -14.14
C PHE A 9 -74.19 -19.17 -15.46
N TRP A 10 -73.69 -20.06 -16.29
CA TRP A 10 -73.82 -20.28 -17.70
C TRP A 10 -73.88 -19.10 -18.69
N GLY A 11 -73.09 -19.25 -19.76
CA GLY A 11 -73.30 -18.58 -21.04
C GLY A 11 -72.20 -18.93 -22.06
N ASN A 12 -72.33 -20.12 -22.66
CA ASN A 12 -71.62 -20.47 -23.89
C ASN A 12 -71.94 -19.45 -25.02
N LYS A 13 -70.95 -18.93 -25.69
CA LYS A 13 -71.03 -18.68 -27.12
C LYS A 13 -69.65 -18.86 -27.78
N VAL A 14 -69.64 -19.84 -28.59
CA VAL A 14 -68.69 -20.15 -29.66
C VAL A 14 -68.67 -18.96 -30.62
N THR A 15 -67.58 -18.53 -31.15
CA THR A 15 -67.25 -18.29 -32.54
C THR A 15 -66.05 -17.42 -32.78
N GLN A 16 -65.24 -17.91 -33.59
CA GLN A 16 -64.34 -17.36 -34.62
C GLN A 16 -62.87 -17.24 -34.30
N ILE A 17 -62.20 -18.14 -34.92
CA ILE A 17 -60.81 -18.21 -35.27
C ILE A 17 -60.49 -17.07 -36.25
N ILE A 18 -59.63 -16.14 -35.81
CA ILE A 18 -58.88 -15.28 -36.74
C ILE A 18 -57.42 -15.59 -36.51
N ILE A 19 -56.83 -16.32 -37.43
CA ILE A 19 -55.39 -16.51 -37.53
C ILE A 19 -54.85 -15.23 -38.15
N LEU A 20 -54.25 -14.37 -37.33
CA LEU A 20 -53.41 -13.28 -37.79
C LEU A 20 -51.99 -13.63 -37.39
N GLY A 21 -51.17 -13.90 -38.39
CA GLY A 21 -49.78 -14.21 -38.24
C GLY A 21 -49.02 -13.07 -37.57
N SER A 22 -48.51 -13.33 -36.38
CA SER A 22 -47.57 -12.45 -35.73
C SER A 22 -46.16 -12.78 -36.22
N LEU A 23 -45.59 -11.89 -37.01
CA LEU A 23 -44.17 -11.87 -37.27
C LEU A 23 -43.44 -11.75 -35.92
N ALA A 24 -42.82 -12.82 -35.46
CA ALA A 24 -41.90 -12.76 -34.33
C ALA A 24 -40.62 -12.05 -34.80
N ALA A 25 -40.50 -10.78 -34.48
CA ALA A 25 -39.24 -10.05 -34.57
C ALA A 25 -38.31 -10.59 -33.48
N PHE A 26 -37.38 -11.45 -33.85
CA PHE A 26 -36.27 -11.83 -32.99
C PHE A 26 -35.36 -10.60 -32.82
N ALA A 27 -35.54 -9.90 -31.72
CA ALA A 27 -34.54 -8.92 -31.28
C ALA A 27 -33.29 -9.69 -30.86
N THR A 28 -32.30 -9.75 -31.75
CA THR A 28 -30.95 -10.18 -31.38
C THR A 28 -30.35 -9.16 -30.43
N VAL A 29 -30.41 -9.43 -29.14
CA VAL A 29 -29.63 -8.70 -28.15
C VAL A 29 -28.17 -9.03 -28.44
N ALA A 30 -27.46 -8.10 -29.09
CA ALA A 30 -26.02 -8.16 -29.20
C ALA A 30 -25.46 -8.05 -27.77
N LEU A 31 -24.95 -9.16 -27.26
CA LEU A 31 -24.09 -9.13 -26.09
C LEU A 31 -22.83 -8.33 -26.50
N VAL A 32 -22.83 -7.05 -26.18
CA VAL A 32 -21.61 -6.27 -26.21
C VAL A 32 -20.72 -6.86 -25.11
N PRO A 33 -19.55 -7.42 -25.45
CA PRO A 33 -18.64 -7.85 -24.41
C PRO A 33 -18.31 -6.60 -23.58
N ARG A 34 -18.71 -6.60 -22.30
CA ARG A 34 -18.17 -5.65 -21.34
C ARG A 34 -16.68 -5.93 -21.32
N SER A 35 -15.93 -5.07 -22.00
CA SER A 35 -14.50 -4.98 -21.78
C SER A 35 -14.33 -4.86 -20.28
N ALA A 36 -13.82 -5.93 -19.65
CA ALA A 36 -13.33 -5.82 -18.28
C ALA A 36 -12.36 -4.65 -18.33
N VAL A 37 -12.70 -3.57 -17.64
CA VAL A 37 -11.75 -2.52 -17.32
C VAL A 37 -10.73 -3.23 -16.47
N GLY A 38 -9.70 -3.76 -17.13
CA GLY A 38 -8.53 -4.27 -16.45
C GLY A 38 -8.05 -3.12 -15.58
N TYR A 39 -8.06 -3.30 -14.29
CA TYR A 39 -7.27 -2.49 -13.38
C TYR A 39 -5.89 -2.47 -14.00
N GLY A 40 -5.51 -1.30 -14.55
CA GLY A 40 -4.27 -1.14 -15.26
C GLY A 40 -3.15 -1.63 -14.36
N ARG A 41 -2.57 -2.78 -14.70
CA ARG A 41 -1.21 -3.06 -14.29
C ARG A 41 -0.43 -1.85 -14.73
N HIS A 42 0.12 -1.13 -13.77
CA HIS A 42 1.03 -0.04 -14.06
C HIS A 42 2.23 -0.67 -14.78
N GLU A 43 2.21 -0.65 -16.12
CA GLU A 43 3.24 -1.26 -16.98
C GLU A 43 4.63 -0.67 -16.72
N ASN A 44 4.71 0.36 -15.90
CA ASN A 44 5.93 1.07 -15.54
C ASN A 44 6.33 0.93 -14.05
N SER A 45 5.80 -0.06 -13.32
CA SER A 45 6.20 -0.29 -11.93
C SER A 45 7.57 -0.98 -11.89
N LEU A 46 8.55 -0.37 -11.25
CA LEU A 46 9.87 -0.95 -10.99
C LEU A 46 9.82 -1.90 -9.79
N VAL A 47 9.23 -1.45 -8.67
CA VAL A 47 9.09 -2.22 -7.44
C VAL A 47 7.92 -1.71 -6.61
N ARG A 48 7.29 -2.62 -5.85
CA ARG A 48 6.19 -2.32 -4.95
C ARG A 48 6.48 -2.84 -3.55
N PHE A 49 5.94 -2.12 -2.57
CA PHE A 49 6.02 -2.50 -1.17
C PHE A 49 4.63 -2.41 -0.55
N ASP A 50 4.32 -3.37 0.33
CA ASP A 50 3.06 -3.42 1.07
C ASP A 50 3.37 -3.82 2.51
N GLY A 51 3.03 -2.93 3.44
CA GLY A 51 3.44 -3.02 4.83
C GLY A 51 4.85 -2.50 5.09
N ALA A 52 5.18 -2.35 6.36
CA ALA A 52 6.50 -1.96 6.82
C ALA A 52 6.77 -2.42 8.26
N ILE A 53 8.05 -2.48 8.60
CA ILE A 53 8.53 -2.76 9.95
C ILE A 53 9.13 -1.48 10.52
N GLY A 54 8.64 -1.04 11.68
CA GLY A 54 9.24 0.05 12.44
C GLY A 54 10.57 -0.36 13.05
N VAL A 55 11.44 0.60 13.30
CA VAL A 55 12.80 0.34 13.78
C VAL A 55 12.83 -0.10 15.23
N ASP A 56 13.54 -1.20 15.48
CA ASP A 56 14.16 -1.51 16.75
C ASP A 56 15.64 -1.11 16.66
N PRO A 57 16.14 -0.23 17.57
CA PRO A 57 17.51 0.32 17.46
C PRO A 57 18.61 -0.72 17.53
N ILE A 58 18.33 -1.87 18.14
CA ILE A 58 19.31 -2.90 18.48
C ILE A 58 18.92 -4.20 17.78
N SER A 59 19.86 -4.79 17.04
CA SER A 59 19.69 -6.09 16.39
C SER A 59 20.19 -7.25 17.24
N ASN A 60 21.15 -7.03 18.14
CA ASN A 60 21.71 -8.09 18.99
C ASN A 60 22.33 -7.54 20.26
N VAL A 61 22.27 -8.34 21.33
CA VAL A 61 22.94 -8.07 22.61
C VAL A 61 23.72 -9.32 23.01
N VAL A 62 25.01 -9.16 23.26
CA VAL A 62 25.89 -10.25 23.74
C VAL A 62 26.42 -9.88 25.10
N VAL A 63 26.27 -10.79 26.08
CA VAL A 63 26.81 -10.64 27.45
C VAL A 63 27.92 -11.66 27.63
N THR A 64 29.14 -11.17 27.94
CA THR A 64 30.30 -12.02 28.22
C THR A 64 30.87 -11.60 29.58
N GLY A 65 30.61 -12.40 30.61
CA GLY A 65 30.94 -12.05 31.99
C GLY A 65 30.18 -10.80 32.44
N THR A 66 30.90 -9.71 32.76
CA THR A 66 30.31 -8.43 33.15
C THR A 66 30.19 -7.42 32.00
N THR A 67 30.63 -7.82 30.79
CA THR A 67 30.64 -6.93 29.63
C THR A 67 29.40 -7.19 28.77
N THR A 68 28.64 -6.14 28.45
CA THR A 68 27.52 -6.16 27.53
C THR A 68 27.90 -5.43 26.21
N THR A 69 27.82 -6.14 25.10
CA THR A 69 28.03 -5.57 23.77
C THR A 69 26.68 -5.47 23.04
N VAL A 70 26.39 -4.31 22.50
CA VAL A 70 25.16 -4.01 21.77
C VAL A 70 25.47 -3.76 20.32
N THR A 71 24.77 -4.46 19.41
CA THR A 71 24.91 -4.28 17.96
C THR A 71 23.73 -3.44 17.45
N PRO A 72 23.99 -2.28 16.81
CA PRO A 72 22.93 -1.48 16.20
C PRO A 72 22.25 -2.24 15.05
N ASN A 73 20.98 -1.95 14.82
CA ASN A 73 20.21 -2.50 13.69
C ASN A 73 20.49 -1.72 12.40
N VAL A 74 21.67 -1.89 11.82
CA VAL A 74 22.09 -1.21 10.59
C VAL A 74 21.50 -1.90 9.36
N VAL A 75 20.78 -1.16 8.51
CA VAL A 75 20.20 -1.65 7.26
C VAL A 75 20.82 -0.89 6.09
N ARG A 76 21.44 -1.60 5.14
CA ARG A 76 22.08 -0.99 3.96
C ARG A 76 23.10 0.12 4.33
N GLY A 77 23.81 -0.03 5.44
CA GLY A 77 24.76 0.96 5.94
C GLY A 77 24.12 2.15 6.64
N ILE A 78 22.80 2.22 6.75
CA ILE A 78 22.09 3.29 7.47
C ILE A 78 21.84 2.85 8.89
N SER A 79 22.27 3.69 9.83
CA SER A 79 22.06 3.49 11.28
C SER A 79 20.56 3.59 11.62
N PRO A 80 20.10 2.83 12.62
CA PRO A 80 18.74 2.97 13.13
C PRO A 80 18.56 4.27 13.91
N ALA A 81 17.31 4.71 14.05
CA ALA A 81 16.98 5.72 15.07
C ALA A 81 17.31 5.23 16.47
N GLY A 82 17.65 6.16 17.37
CA GLY A 82 18.04 5.82 18.75
C GLY A 82 16.88 5.37 19.65
N GLN A 83 15.65 5.50 19.17
CA GLN A 83 14.43 5.06 19.85
C GLN A 83 13.63 4.10 18.95
N ILE A 84 12.80 3.30 19.59
CA ILE A 84 11.86 2.41 18.88
C ILE A 84 10.82 3.27 18.17
N TRP A 85 10.59 2.99 16.89
CA TRP A 85 9.45 3.51 16.11
C TRP A 85 8.54 2.37 15.69
N ARG A 86 7.27 2.64 15.59
CA ARG A 86 6.25 1.74 15.10
C ARG A 86 5.55 2.38 13.91
N ILE A 87 5.16 1.57 12.97
CA ILE A 87 4.36 1.96 11.82
C ILE A 87 3.17 1.00 11.72
N ALA A 88 1.99 1.53 11.46
CA ALA A 88 0.79 0.72 11.35
C ALA A 88 0.64 0.11 9.95
N ASP A 89 0.98 0.90 8.92
CA ASP A 89 0.81 0.48 7.52
C ASP A 89 1.68 1.33 6.59
N LEU A 90 2.03 0.76 5.43
CA LEU A 90 2.75 1.46 4.37
C LEU A 90 2.42 0.81 3.02
N ASP A 91 2.06 1.63 2.05
CA ASP A 91 1.99 1.26 0.63
C ASP A 91 2.96 2.13 -0.16
N ALA A 92 3.77 1.52 -1.01
CA ALA A 92 4.69 2.26 -1.85
C ALA A 92 4.80 1.65 -3.26
N ASN A 93 4.86 2.54 -4.25
CA ASN A 93 5.10 2.18 -5.64
C ASN A 93 6.24 3.04 -6.21
N VAL A 94 7.22 2.38 -6.80
CA VAL A 94 8.30 3.03 -7.55
C VAL A 94 8.15 2.68 -9.01
N SER A 95 8.14 3.70 -9.86
CA SER A 95 8.06 3.54 -11.31
C SER A 95 9.46 3.55 -11.93
N THR A 96 9.58 3.01 -13.15
CA THR A 96 10.85 2.95 -13.91
C THR A 96 11.40 4.32 -14.30
N ASP A 97 10.55 5.37 -14.27
CA ASP A 97 10.95 6.76 -14.46
C ASP A 97 11.46 7.43 -13.16
N GLY A 98 11.58 6.66 -12.07
CA GLY A 98 12.04 7.12 -10.76
C GLY A 98 10.98 7.81 -9.91
N ARG A 99 9.75 7.96 -10.40
CA ARG A 99 8.67 8.48 -9.55
C ARG A 99 8.36 7.48 -8.44
N ILE A 100 8.26 8.00 -7.22
CA ILE A 100 7.88 7.22 -6.05
C ILE A 100 6.65 7.82 -5.39
N ARG A 101 5.70 6.96 -5.03
CA ARG A 101 4.54 7.32 -4.22
C ARG A 101 4.48 6.43 -3.00
N ILE A 102 4.39 7.05 -1.84
CA ILE A 102 4.32 6.36 -0.55
C ILE A 102 3.15 6.94 0.23
N ARG A 103 2.39 6.05 0.85
CA ARG A 103 1.43 6.37 1.91
C ARG A 103 1.81 5.56 3.14
N GLY A 104 2.23 6.24 4.18
CA GLY A 104 2.52 5.63 5.48
C GLY A 104 1.49 6.06 6.50
N ARG A 105 1.18 5.19 7.45
CA ARG A 105 0.22 5.46 8.53
C ARG A 105 0.80 5.07 9.87
N GLY A 106 0.59 5.93 10.86
CA GLY A 106 0.89 5.64 12.25
C GLY A 106 2.38 5.45 12.52
N LEU A 107 3.26 6.21 11.85
CA LEU A 107 4.69 6.21 12.18
C LEU A 107 4.93 7.04 13.42
N LEU A 108 4.98 6.37 14.57
CA LEU A 108 5.02 6.96 15.89
C LEU A 108 6.12 6.35 16.75
N LEU A 109 6.58 7.10 17.75
CA LEU A 109 7.47 6.57 18.77
C LEU A 109 6.83 5.39 19.50
N GLY A 110 7.50 4.26 19.52
CA GLY A 110 7.07 3.02 20.16
C GLY A 110 7.59 2.84 21.59
N GLY A 111 8.30 3.83 22.13
CA GLY A 111 8.88 3.77 23.46
C GLY A 111 9.36 5.13 23.96
N GLY A 112 9.82 5.18 25.24
CA GLY A 112 10.30 6.39 25.90
C GLY A 112 9.16 7.30 26.39
N ASN A 113 9.54 8.49 26.88
CA ASN A 113 8.60 9.44 27.49
C ASN A 113 7.64 10.09 26.48
N ALA A 114 7.97 10.01 25.16
CA ALA A 114 7.17 10.55 24.07
C ALA A 114 6.46 9.46 23.26
N ILE A 115 6.25 8.26 23.85
CA ILE A 115 5.54 7.15 23.20
C ILE A 115 4.19 7.61 22.64
N GLY A 116 3.86 7.15 21.42
CA GLY A 116 2.61 7.47 20.73
C GLY A 116 2.58 8.84 20.06
N THR A 117 3.71 9.58 20.04
CA THR A 117 3.82 10.85 19.30
C THR A 117 4.68 10.69 18.04
N ASN A 118 4.53 11.62 17.09
CA ASN A 118 5.35 11.72 15.89
C ASN A 118 6.75 12.35 16.14
N GLY A 119 7.05 12.73 17.37
CA GLY A 119 8.30 13.38 17.76
C GLY A 119 8.62 14.69 17.02
N GLY A 120 7.66 15.30 16.33
CA GLY A 120 7.86 16.50 15.51
C GLY A 120 8.79 16.25 14.31
N GLN A 121 8.84 15.00 13.80
CA GLN A 121 9.78 14.61 12.76
C GLN A 121 9.24 14.87 11.35
N SER A 122 10.16 15.10 10.41
CA SER A 122 9.93 15.00 8.97
C SER A 122 10.66 13.78 8.42
N VAL A 123 10.10 13.15 7.39
CA VAL A 123 10.63 11.92 6.82
C VAL A 123 10.80 12.01 5.31
N PHE A 124 11.78 11.28 4.80
CA PHE A 124 12.01 11.08 3.37
C PHE A 124 12.29 9.61 3.10
N ALA A 125 12.27 9.20 1.83
CA ALA A 125 12.48 7.83 1.43
C ALA A 125 13.83 7.63 0.76
N THR A 126 14.46 6.46 0.99
CA THR A 126 15.63 6.00 0.23
C THR A 126 15.39 4.57 -0.25
N LEU A 127 15.41 4.40 -1.57
CA LEU A 127 15.40 3.09 -2.23
C LEU A 127 16.83 2.62 -2.44
N PHE A 128 17.10 1.39 -2.05
CA PHE A 128 18.35 0.69 -2.34
C PHE A 128 18.06 -0.44 -3.34
N CYS A 129 18.83 -0.52 -4.42
CA CYS A 129 18.76 -1.59 -5.42
C CYS A 129 20.09 -2.34 -5.48
N GLY A 130 20.04 -3.66 -5.43
CA GLY A 130 21.20 -4.55 -5.49
C GLY A 130 21.63 -5.11 -4.14
N PRO A 131 22.69 -5.96 -4.13
CA PRO A 131 23.20 -6.58 -2.92
C PRO A 131 23.66 -5.57 -1.86
N ALA A 132 23.56 -5.93 -0.58
CA ALA A 132 23.81 -4.99 0.52
C ALA A 132 25.18 -4.27 0.46
N ALA A 133 26.23 -4.94 -0.03
CA ALA A 133 27.58 -4.37 -0.12
C ALA A 133 27.77 -3.37 -1.27
N THR A 134 26.95 -3.46 -2.32
CA THR A 134 27.11 -2.68 -3.57
C THR A 134 25.84 -2.00 -4.03
N ALA A 135 24.82 -1.94 -3.17
CA ALA A 135 23.52 -1.36 -3.50
C ALA A 135 23.66 0.11 -3.92
N THR A 136 22.98 0.47 -5.00
CA THR A 136 22.77 1.87 -5.37
C THR A 136 21.67 2.46 -4.52
N ALA A 137 21.85 3.70 -4.07
CA ALA A 137 20.87 4.42 -3.25
C ALA A 137 20.27 5.57 -4.05
N SER A 138 18.94 5.66 -4.06
CA SER A 138 18.18 6.74 -4.68
C SER A 138 17.21 7.30 -3.64
N SER A 139 17.22 8.62 -3.43
CA SER A 139 16.44 9.24 -2.35
C SER A 139 15.48 10.29 -2.90
N THR A 140 14.39 10.51 -2.19
CA THR A 140 13.53 11.69 -2.33
C THR A 140 14.23 12.91 -1.73
N ASN A 141 13.59 14.08 -1.78
CA ASN A 141 14.15 15.27 -1.16
C ASN A 141 14.39 15.04 0.34
N GLN A 142 15.63 15.22 0.78
CA GLN A 142 16.04 14.95 2.16
C GLN A 142 15.52 15.97 3.19
N LEU A 143 14.90 17.07 2.75
CA LEU A 143 14.14 17.96 3.64
C LEU A 143 12.89 17.25 4.17
N GLY A 144 12.40 16.26 3.42
CA GLY A 144 11.32 15.38 3.80
C GLY A 144 9.94 16.05 3.89
N VAL A 145 8.95 15.24 4.25
CA VAL A 145 7.59 15.66 4.57
C VAL A 145 7.37 15.54 6.07
N ALA A 146 6.66 16.49 6.67
CA ALA A 146 6.34 16.44 8.10
C ALA A 146 5.38 15.27 8.37
N LEU A 147 5.60 14.54 9.46
CA LEU A 147 4.62 13.57 9.97
C LEU A 147 3.42 14.32 10.54
N GLU A 148 2.21 13.87 10.22
CA GLU A 148 0.99 14.32 10.86
C GLU A 148 0.96 13.92 12.34
N SER A 149 0.07 14.49 13.13
CA SER A 149 0.05 14.24 14.58
C SER A 149 -0.20 12.77 14.95
N ASP A 150 -0.88 12.02 14.09
CA ASP A 150 -1.14 10.58 14.19
C ASP A 150 -0.05 9.70 13.55
N GLY A 151 0.99 10.33 12.98
CA GLY A 151 2.10 9.65 12.31
C GLY A 151 1.86 9.33 10.85
N ASP A 152 0.79 9.83 10.25
CA ASP A 152 0.52 9.66 8.83
C ASP A 152 1.42 10.55 7.98
N PHE A 153 1.74 10.09 6.76
CA PHE A 153 2.54 10.87 5.81
C PHE A 153 2.31 10.39 4.37
N THR A 154 2.53 11.29 3.42
CA THR A 154 2.49 10.98 1.99
C THR A 154 3.72 11.59 1.29
N ILE A 155 4.41 10.77 0.49
CA ILE A 155 5.51 11.21 -0.39
C ILE A 155 5.08 10.94 -1.83
N ASP A 156 5.12 11.96 -2.70
CA ASP A 156 4.93 11.84 -4.16
C ASP A 156 6.03 12.68 -4.82
N GLU A 157 7.15 12.04 -5.12
CA GLU A 157 8.36 12.71 -5.58
C GLU A 157 9.08 11.88 -6.66
N VAL A 158 10.23 12.37 -7.10
CA VAL A 158 11.13 11.66 -7.99
C VAL A 158 12.42 11.35 -7.23
N LEU A 159 12.86 10.10 -7.30
CA LEU A 159 14.10 9.64 -6.71
C LEU A 159 15.33 10.23 -7.43
N SER A 160 16.31 10.64 -6.66
CA SER A 160 17.60 11.13 -7.17
C SER A 160 18.76 10.44 -6.42
N PRO A 161 19.77 9.91 -7.13
CA PRO A 161 19.81 9.70 -8.58
C PRO A 161 18.68 8.77 -9.04
N LEU A 162 18.43 8.73 -10.36
CA LEU A 162 17.43 7.80 -10.93
C LEU A 162 17.81 6.34 -10.56
N PRO A 163 16.88 5.52 -10.07
CA PRO A 163 17.16 4.12 -9.80
C PRO A 163 17.49 3.35 -11.11
N PRO A 164 18.17 2.21 -11.01
CA PRO A 164 18.45 1.36 -12.17
C PRO A 164 17.14 0.83 -12.78
N SER A 165 17.18 0.44 -14.04
CA SER A 165 16.01 -0.09 -14.78
C SER A 165 15.48 -1.42 -14.24
N SER A 166 16.27 -2.14 -13.46
CA SER A 166 15.88 -3.29 -12.65
C SER A 166 16.40 -3.11 -11.23
N CYS A 167 15.58 -3.42 -10.25
CA CYS A 167 15.94 -3.27 -8.82
C CYS A 167 15.90 -4.65 -8.18
N GLU A 168 17.05 -5.32 -8.16
CA GLU A 168 17.20 -6.60 -7.49
C GLU A 168 17.39 -6.39 -5.99
N THR A 169 16.85 -7.30 -5.17
CA THR A 169 16.91 -7.22 -3.70
C THR A 169 16.62 -5.82 -3.16
N PRO A 170 15.47 -5.23 -3.52
CA PRO A 170 15.15 -3.87 -3.14
C PRO A 170 15.00 -3.71 -1.62
N ALA A 171 15.38 -2.56 -1.11
CA ALA A 171 15.07 -2.15 0.26
C ALA A 171 14.66 -0.68 0.26
N LEU A 172 13.47 -0.39 0.76
CA LEU A 172 12.97 0.96 0.89
C LEU A 172 12.97 1.35 2.37
N LEU A 173 13.71 2.40 2.71
CA LEU A 173 13.78 2.93 4.06
C LEU A 173 13.10 4.28 4.16
N ILE A 174 12.28 4.45 5.18
CA ILE A 174 11.75 5.74 5.62
C ILE A 174 12.72 6.28 6.67
N ARG A 175 13.28 7.45 6.39
CA ARG A 175 14.39 8.05 7.14
C ARG A 175 13.99 9.43 7.66
N THR A 176 14.49 9.81 8.83
CA THR A 176 14.27 11.17 9.31
C THR A 176 15.09 12.19 8.51
N ALA A 177 14.52 13.36 8.30
CA ALA A 177 15.22 14.52 7.73
C ALA A 177 16.24 15.14 8.69
N ALA A 178 16.23 14.74 9.96
CA ALA A 178 17.09 15.32 10.99
C ALA A 178 18.44 14.58 11.13
N GLY A 179 19.48 15.32 11.45
CA GLY A 179 20.79 14.81 11.84
C GLY A 179 21.48 13.96 10.77
N ALA A 180 21.92 12.77 11.14
CA ALA A 180 22.60 11.80 10.25
C ALA A 180 21.60 10.94 9.44
N HIS A 181 20.33 11.31 9.41
CA HIS A 181 19.27 10.64 8.66
C HIS A 181 19.10 9.15 8.99
N PRO A 182 18.99 8.75 10.26
CA PRO A 182 18.74 7.37 10.62
C PRO A 182 17.38 6.89 10.08
N TRP A 183 17.22 5.55 9.95
CA TRP A 183 15.97 5.00 9.48
C TRP A 183 14.95 4.78 10.61
N PHE A 184 13.67 4.99 10.31
CA PHE A 184 12.51 4.81 11.19
C PHE A 184 11.69 3.59 10.85
N ALA A 185 11.55 3.28 9.55
CA ALA A 185 10.85 2.12 9.07
C ALA A 185 11.49 1.55 7.80
N ALA A 186 11.35 0.24 7.60
CA ALA A 186 11.72 -0.48 6.40
C ALA A 186 10.48 -1.11 5.78
N ALA A 187 10.23 -0.84 4.51
CA ALA A 187 9.09 -1.38 3.77
C ALA A 187 9.30 -2.85 3.38
N ILE A 188 8.21 -3.59 3.25
CA ILE A 188 8.19 -5.00 2.88
C ILE A 188 7.89 -5.10 1.38
N GLU A 189 8.80 -5.73 0.62
CA GLU A 189 8.62 -5.97 -0.81
C GLU A 189 7.47 -6.96 -1.07
N GLN A 190 6.68 -6.67 -2.13
CA GLN A 190 5.61 -7.54 -2.62
C GLN A 190 6.12 -8.59 -3.59
#